data_45ca949cbcbe01f8aa00a1f0fcc27970
#
_entry.id   45ca949cbcbe01f8aa00a1f0fcc27970
#
_cell.length_a   1.000
_cell.length_b   1.000
_cell.length_c   1.000
_cell.angle_alpha   90.00
_cell.angle_beta   90.00
_cell.angle_gamma   90.00
#
_symmetry.space_group_name_H-M   'P 1'
#
loop_
_entity.id
_entity.type
_entity.pdbx_description
1 polymer ?
#
loop_
_entity_poly.entity_id
_entity_poly.type
_entity_poly.pdbx_seq_one_letter_code
_entity_poly.pdbx_strand_id
1 'polypeptide(L)'
;MNGAMKRIVWRQFGAAIDMLENAMRDCPDDLWSDRSRQPEFWYLAYHTLFWLDLYLSGPVEGFAPPAPFTLEELDPAGLLPERPYTKRELQRYLEHGREKCRSAIDGLTEQREGERFRFGWGEASYSELLLYNMRHVQHHAGQLNLILRQRIDSAPGWVAQTKHELSRG
;
A
#
# COMPACT_ATOMS: atom_id res chain seq x y z
N MET A 1 -16.00 14.71 -4.89
CA MET A 1 -15.09 15.21 -3.80
C MET A 1 -14.52 16.56 -4.24
N ASN A 2 -14.67 17.61 -3.42
CA ASN A 2 -14.10 18.91 -3.75
C ASN A 2 -12.58 18.95 -3.49
N GLY A 3 -11.90 19.99 -4.01
CA GLY A 3 -10.45 20.08 -3.92
C GLY A 3 -9.89 20.13 -2.48
N ALA A 4 -10.64 20.68 -1.51
CA ALA A 4 -10.22 20.68 -0.11
C ALA A 4 -10.21 19.24 0.47
N MET A 5 -11.24 18.45 0.17
CA MET A 5 -11.33 17.06 0.62
C MET A 5 -10.27 16.17 -0.08
N LYS A 6 -10.01 16.36 -1.37
CA LYS A 6 -8.91 15.66 -2.07
C LYS A 6 -7.56 15.89 -1.36
N ARG A 7 -7.26 17.13 -0.98
CA ARG A 7 -6.03 17.44 -0.22
C ARG A 7 -6.00 16.77 1.14
N ILE A 8 -7.13 16.71 1.86
CA ILE A 8 -7.21 16.04 3.17
C ILE A 8 -6.96 14.54 3.00
N VAL A 9 -7.64 13.89 2.06
CA VAL A 9 -7.48 12.45 1.80
C VAL A 9 -6.05 12.15 1.38
N TRP A 10 -5.47 12.93 0.46
CA TRP A 10 -4.08 12.74 0.04
C TRP A 10 -3.08 12.91 1.19
N ARG A 11 -3.23 13.96 2.01
CA ARG A 11 -2.31 14.20 3.15
C ARG A 11 -2.28 13.01 4.11
N GLN A 12 -3.40 12.35 4.33
CA GLN A 12 -3.51 11.20 5.22
C GLN A 12 -3.11 9.89 4.53
N PHE A 13 -3.55 9.67 3.30
CA PHE A 13 -3.18 8.46 2.57
C PHE A 13 -1.68 8.46 2.25
N GLY A 14 -1.14 9.58 1.76
CA GLY A 14 0.30 9.74 1.55
C GLY A 14 1.10 9.51 2.84
N ALA A 15 0.60 9.96 3.99
CA ALA A 15 1.25 9.70 5.28
C ALA A 15 1.31 8.20 5.64
N ALA A 16 0.25 7.43 5.31
CA ALA A 16 0.26 5.98 5.48
C ALA A 16 1.30 5.31 4.57
N ILE A 17 1.42 5.77 3.32
CA ILE A 17 2.46 5.30 2.38
C ILE A 17 3.86 5.68 2.88
N ASP A 18 4.04 6.90 3.39
CA ASP A 18 5.32 7.35 3.97
C ASP A 18 5.72 6.52 5.18
N MET A 19 4.77 6.11 6.03
CA MET A 19 5.04 5.19 7.13
C MET A 19 5.47 3.80 6.65
N LEU A 20 4.85 3.27 5.60
CA LEU A 20 5.26 2.01 4.97
C LEU A 20 6.68 2.13 4.40
N GLU A 21 6.97 3.21 3.68
CA GLU A 21 8.31 3.49 3.13
C GLU A 21 9.38 3.53 4.21
N ASN A 22 9.12 4.28 5.29
CA ASN A 22 10.04 4.40 6.41
C ASN A 22 10.33 3.04 7.05
N ALA A 23 9.31 2.20 7.26
CA ALA A 23 9.49 0.86 7.80
C ALA A 23 10.34 -0.03 6.88
N MET A 24 10.09 0.02 5.57
CA MET A 24 10.86 -0.75 4.58
C MET A 24 12.32 -0.28 4.51
N ARG A 25 12.57 1.02 4.56
CA ARG A 25 13.92 1.61 4.53
C ARG A 25 14.72 1.22 5.77
N ASP A 26 14.11 1.31 6.95
CA ASP A 26 14.78 1.13 8.23
C ASP A 26 14.94 -0.36 8.61
N CYS A 27 14.34 -1.28 7.86
CA CYS A 27 14.49 -2.72 8.04
C CYS A 27 15.93 -3.16 7.68
N PRO A 28 16.69 -3.80 8.56
CA PRO A 28 18.00 -4.39 8.21
C PRO A 28 17.86 -5.53 7.17
N ASP A 29 18.96 -5.82 6.45
CA ASP A 29 18.91 -6.83 5.37
C ASP A 29 18.75 -8.25 5.87
N ASP A 30 19.29 -8.56 7.05
CA ASP A 30 19.12 -9.85 7.73
C ASP A 30 17.66 -10.06 8.15
N LEU A 31 16.99 -9.04 8.69
CA LEU A 31 15.57 -9.09 9.02
C LEU A 31 14.69 -9.14 7.76
N TRP A 32 15.08 -8.42 6.70
CA TRP A 32 14.35 -8.44 5.43
C TRP A 32 14.28 -9.84 4.84
N SER A 33 15.37 -10.60 4.94
CA SER A 33 15.51 -11.96 4.40
C SER A 33 15.19 -13.07 5.40
N ASP A 34 14.82 -12.74 6.65
CA ASP A 34 14.50 -13.72 7.69
C ASP A 34 13.20 -14.47 7.37
N ARG A 35 13.31 -15.76 7.11
CA ARG A 35 12.20 -16.67 6.81
C ARG A 35 11.81 -17.57 8.00
N SER A 36 12.39 -17.34 9.15
CA SER A 36 12.20 -18.19 10.34
C SER A 36 10.84 -17.95 11.03
N ARG A 37 10.13 -16.89 10.70
CA ARG A 37 8.85 -16.50 11.32
C ARG A 37 7.84 -15.99 10.29
N GLN A 38 6.56 -16.13 10.64
CA GLN A 38 5.45 -15.61 9.84
C GLN A 38 4.71 -14.49 10.61
N PRO A 39 4.26 -13.44 9.90
CA PRO A 39 4.58 -13.15 8.50
C PRO A 39 6.03 -12.68 8.32
N GLU A 40 6.64 -13.04 7.20
CA GLU A 40 7.96 -12.54 6.80
C GLU A 40 7.86 -11.03 6.51
N PHE A 41 8.90 -10.25 6.88
CA PHE A 41 8.86 -8.79 6.73
C PHE A 41 8.67 -8.34 5.26
N TRP A 42 9.46 -8.92 4.35
CA TRP A 42 9.36 -8.61 2.91
C TRP A 42 7.99 -8.97 2.34
N TYR A 43 7.41 -10.09 2.80
CA TYR A 43 6.10 -10.53 2.31
C TYR A 43 4.99 -9.58 2.76
N LEU A 44 5.01 -9.17 4.02
CA LEU A 44 4.03 -8.22 4.54
C LEU A 44 4.11 -6.87 3.82
N ALA A 45 5.34 -6.41 3.48
CA ALA A 45 5.53 -5.21 2.66
C ALA A 45 4.98 -5.40 1.23
N TYR A 46 5.27 -6.56 0.60
CA TYR A 46 4.75 -6.91 -0.72
C TYR A 46 3.22 -6.98 -0.73
N HIS A 47 2.62 -7.73 0.20
CA HIS A 47 1.17 -7.84 0.39
C HIS A 47 0.53 -6.44 0.45
N THR A 48 1.10 -5.57 1.26
CA THR A 48 0.57 -4.20 1.41
C THR A 48 0.58 -3.44 0.08
N LEU A 49 1.67 -3.52 -0.68
CA LEU A 49 1.82 -2.84 -1.96
C LEU A 49 0.94 -3.43 -3.06
N PHE A 50 0.79 -4.76 -3.09
CA PHE A 50 -0.08 -5.44 -4.04
C PHE A 50 -1.54 -4.97 -3.87
N TRP A 51 -2.05 -5.01 -2.65
CA TRP A 51 -3.42 -4.58 -2.36
C TRP A 51 -3.61 -3.07 -2.49
N LEU A 52 -2.58 -2.26 -2.18
CA LEU A 52 -2.60 -0.83 -2.47
C LEU A 52 -2.87 -0.60 -3.97
N ASP A 53 -2.11 -1.25 -4.83
CA ASP A 53 -2.19 -1.12 -6.28
C ASP A 53 -3.53 -1.62 -6.85
N LEU A 54 -3.96 -2.81 -6.40
CA LEU A 54 -5.22 -3.43 -6.83
C LEU A 54 -6.43 -2.54 -6.47
N TYR A 55 -6.54 -2.10 -5.22
CA TYR A 55 -7.68 -1.26 -4.80
C TYR A 55 -7.70 0.10 -5.50
N LEU A 56 -6.56 0.66 -5.86
CA LEU A 56 -6.49 1.87 -6.68
C LEU A 56 -6.94 1.65 -8.12
N SER A 57 -6.81 0.44 -8.64
CA SER A 57 -7.34 0.06 -9.95
C SER A 57 -8.88 0.00 -9.94
N GLY A 58 -9.46 -0.47 -8.86
CA GLY A 58 -10.89 -0.72 -8.67
C GLY A 58 -11.22 -2.20 -8.92
N PRO A 59 -11.50 -2.65 -10.15
CA PRO A 59 -11.85 -4.04 -10.39
C PRO A 59 -10.64 -4.97 -10.26
N VAL A 60 -10.90 -6.20 -9.81
CA VAL A 60 -9.90 -7.29 -9.82
C VAL A 60 -9.68 -7.77 -11.24
N GLU A 61 -10.75 -7.79 -12.04
CA GLU A 61 -10.71 -8.21 -13.43
C GLU A 61 -9.82 -7.30 -14.27
N GLY A 62 -8.85 -7.90 -14.97
CA GLY A 62 -7.89 -7.15 -15.80
C GLY A 62 -6.78 -6.45 -15.02
N PHE A 63 -6.74 -6.58 -13.68
CA PHE A 63 -5.62 -6.07 -12.91
C PHE A 63 -4.35 -6.87 -13.19
N ALA A 64 -3.24 -6.17 -13.39
CA ALA A 64 -1.91 -6.74 -13.50
C ALA A 64 -0.92 -5.83 -12.75
N PRO A 65 -0.19 -6.33 -11.75
CA PRO A 65 0.84 -5.56 -11.09
C PRO A 65 2.02 -5.30 -12.05
N PRO A 66 2.85 -4.29 -11.82
CA PRO A 66 4.03 -4.07 -12.64
C PRO A 66 5.05 -5.21 -12.48
N ALA A 67 5.80 -5.52 -13.55
CA ALA A 67 6.87 -6.53 -13.46
C ALA A 67 7.93 -6.12 -12.41
N PRO A 68 8.48 -7.04 -11.62
CA PRO A 68 8.37 -8.51 -11.73
C PRO A 68 7.26 -9.14 -10.87
N PHE A 69 6.32 -8.37 -10.35
CA PHE A 69 5.27 -8.85 -9.46
C PHE A 69 4.20 -9.61 -10.24
N THR A 70 3.57 -10.56 -9.57
CA THR A 70 2.67 -11.54 -10.17
C THR A 70 1.32 -11.56 -9.42
N LEU A 71 0.41 -12.43 -9.81
CA LEU A 71 -0.94 -12.51 -9.26
C LEU A 71 -1.11 -13.57 -8.16
N GLU A 72 -0.02 -14.17 -7.65
CA GLU A 72 -0.09 -15.21 -6.62
C GLU A 72 -0.82 -14.75 -5.35
N GLU A 73 -0.79 -13.45 -5.05
CA GLU A 73 -1.53 -12.87 -3.93
C GLU A 73 -3.06 -13.06 -4.03
N LEU A 74 -3.57 -13.32 -5.24
CA LEU A 74 -4.99 -13.62 -5.50
C LEU A 74 -5.29 -15.11 -5.53
N ASP A 75 -4.28 -15.98 -5.42
CA ASP A 75 -4.48 -17.42 -5.46
C ASP A 75 -5.20 -17.88 -4.18
N PRO A 76 -6.37 -18.53 -4.29
CA PRO A 76 -7.12 -18.99 -3.12
C PRO A 76 -6.38 -20.07 -2.31
N ALA A 77 -5.35 -20.72 -2.87
CA ALA A 77 -4.49 -21.65 -2.14
C ALA A 77 -3.43 -20.92 -1.29
N GLY A 78 -3.34 -19.59 -1.33
CA GLY A 78 -2.38 -18.80 -0.57
C GLY A 78 -0.94 -19.02 -1.03
N LEU A 79 -0.73 -19.15 -2.33
CA LEU A 79 0.60 -19.30 -2.89
C LEU A 79 1.46 -18.07 -2.57
N LEU A 80 2.69 -18.31 -2.17
CA LEU A 80 3.68 -17.27 -2.01
C LEU A 80 4.50 -17.13 -3.31
N PRO A 81 5.04 -15.93 -3.60
CA PRO A 81 5.98 -15.75 -4.68
C PRO A 81 7.17 -16.73 -4.58
N GLU A 82 7.65 -17.21 -5.72
CA GLU A 82 8.75 -18.20 -5.80
C GLU A 82 9.99 -17.79 -5.00
N ARG A 83 10.23 -16.48 -4.90
CA ARG A 83 11.35 -15.91 -4.14
C ARG A 83 10.96 -14.67 -3.38
N PRO A 84 11.69 -14.31 -2.32
CA PRO A 84 11.57 -12.99 -1.71
C PRO A 84 11.87 -11.89 -2.73
N TYR A 85 11.04 -10.85 -2.74
CA TYR A 85 11.36 -9.63 -3.47
C TYR A 85 12.38 -8.80 -2.69
N THR A 86 13.33 -8.23 -3.41
CA THR A 86 14.36 -7.36 -2.82
C THR A 86 13.75 -6.04 -2.36
N LYS A 87 14.38 -5.37 -1.40
CA LYS A 87 14.00 -4.00 -0.99
C LYS A 87 13.89 -3.06 -2.19
N ARG A 88 14.84 -3.12 -3.12
CA ARG A 88 14.86 -2.28 -4.31
C ARG A 88 13.65 -2.53 -5.23
N GLU A 89 13.23 -3.79 -5.40
CA GLU A 89 12.02 -4.12 -6.15
C GLU A 89 10.79 -3.52 -5.46
N LEU A 90 10.65 -3.75 -4.15
CA LEU A 90 9.49 -3.22 -3.41
C LEU A 90 9.50 -1.70 -3.26
N GLN A 91 10.66 -1.05 -3.20
CA GLN A 91 10.74 0.41 -3.25
C GLN A 91 10.21 0.98 -4.57
N ARG A 92 10.52 0.35 -5.72
CA ARG A 92 9.96 0.74 -7.01
C ARG A 92 8.44 0.53 -7.06
N TYR A 93 7.96 -0.55 -6.45
CA TYR A 93 6.53 -0.81 -6.37
C TYR A 93 5.82 0.22 -5.48
N LEU A 94 6.45 0.61 -4.39
CA LEU A 94 5.95 1.68 -3.52
C LEU A 94 5.83 3.01 -4.27
N GLU A 95 6.84 3.40 -5.04
CA GLU A 95 6.78 4.62 -5.86
C GLU A 95 5.68 4.55 -6.92
N HIS A 96 5.51 3.39 -7.59
CA HIS A 96 4.38 3.15 -8.49
C HIS A 96 3.05 3.34 -7.76
N GLY A 97 2.86 2.69 -6.61
CA GLY A 97 1.65 2.80 -5.79
C GLY A 97 1.38 4.22 -5.29
N ARG A 98 2.43 4.95 -4.87
CA ARG A 98 2.36 6.35 -4.44
C ARG A 98 1.86 7.25 -5.58
N GLU A 99 2.48 7.15 -6.74
CA GLU A 99 2.11 7.97 -7.90
C GLU A 99 0.70 7.66 -8.39
N LYS A 100 0.33 6.37 -8.43
CA LYS A 100 -1.03 5.94 -8.78
C LYS A 100 -2.06 6.45 -7.78
N CYS A 101 -1.77 6.40 -6.48
CA CYS A 101 -2.65 6.93 -5.43
C CYS A 101 -2.84 8.44 -5.57
N ARG A 102 -1.74 9.18 -5.78
CA ARG A 102 -1.78 10.62 -6.00
C ARG A 102 -2.64 10.97 -7.21
N SER A 103 -2.40 10.32 -8.34
CA SER A 103 -3.13 10.54 -9.59
C SER A 103 -4.61 10.17 -9.46
N ALA A 104 -4.93 9.08 -8.77
CA ALA A 104 -6.31 8.65 -8.53
C ALA A 104 -7.10 9.68 -7.70
N ILE A 105 -6.47 10.24 -6.65
CA ILE A 105 -7.11 11.27 -5.81
C ILE A 105 -7.21 12.60 -6.55
N ASP A 106 -6.17 13.01 -7.25
CA ASP A 106 -6.12 14.27 -7.99
C ASP A 106 -7.15 14.29 -9.14
N GLY A 107 -7.19 13.22 -9.92
CA GLY A 107 -8.13 13.03 -11.04
C GLY A 107 -9.53 12.56 -10.65
N LEU A 108 -9.87 12.46 -9.36
CA LEU A 108 -11.15 11.91 -8.91
C LEU A 108 -12.33 12.77 -9.35
N THR A 109 -13.23 12.21 -10.15
CA THR A 109 -14.48 12.83 -10.61
C THR A 109 -15.65 12.37 -9.75
N GLU A 110 -16.77 13.12 -9.79
CA GLU A 110 -18.01 12.74 -9.09
C GLU A 110 -18.55 11.39 -9.58
N GLN A 111 -18.44 11.13 -10.88
CA GLN A 111 -18.80 9.83 -11.46
C GLN A 111 -17.95 8.71 -10.85
N ARG A 112 -16.62 8.87 -10.85
CA ARG A 112 -15.70 7.86 -10.30
C ARG A 112 -15.90 7.62 -8.81
N GLU A 113 -16.22 8.65 -8.04
CA GLU A 113 -16.52 8.53 -6.61
C GLU A 113 -17.62 7.53 -6.30
N GLY A 114 -18.66 7.51 -7.13
CA GLY A 114 -19.84 6.67 -6.98
C GLY A 114 -19.71 5.27 -7.60
N GLU A 115 -18.70 5.02 -8.42
CA GLU A 115 -18.50 3.69 -9.03
C GLU A 115 -18.33 2.63 -7.94
N ARG A 116 -18.99 1.50 -8.13
CA ARG A 116 -18.99 0.41 -7.16
C ARG A 116 -18.16 -0.76 -7.60
N PHE A 117 -17.41 -1.30 -6.66
CA PHE A 117 -16.51 -2.45 -6.88
C PHE A 117 -16.79 -3.52 -5.86
N ARG A 118 -16.74 -4.79 -6.32
CA ARG A 118 -17.01 -5.96 -5.50
C ARG A 118 -15.73 -6.74 -5.26
N PHE A 119 -15.50 -7.11 -3.99
CA PHE A 119 -14.41 -7.93 -3.51
C PHE A 119 -14.95 -9.09 -2.67
N GLY A 120 -14.11 -10.04 -2.29
CA GLY A 120 -14.52 -11.17 -1.46
C GLY A 120 -15.11 -10.76 -0.10
N TRP A 121 -14.75 -9.58 0.42
CA TRP A 121 -15.25 -9.05 1.68
C TRP A 121 -16.52 -8.19 1.55
N GLY A 122 -16.97 -7.87 0.34
CA GLY A 122 -18.16 -7.04 0.13
C GLY A 122 -18.05 -6.09 -1.06
N GLU A 123 -18.88 -5.07 -1.05
CA GLU A 123 -18.97 -4.04 -2.11
C GLU A 123 -18.79 -2.65 -1.51
N ALA A 124 -18.01 -1.80 -2.19
CA ALA A 124 -17.76 -0.43 -1.77
C ALA A 124 -17.81 0.54 -2.97
N SER A 125 -18.12 1.81 -2.71
CA SER A 125 -17.87 2.89 -3.68
C SER A 125 -16.38 3.17 -3.79
N TYR A 126 -15.95 3.80 -4.89
CA TYR A 126 -14.52 4.12 -5.05
C TYR A 126 -14.00 5.04 -3.94
N SER A 127 -14.79 6.01 -3.49
CA SER A 127 -14.42 6.86 -2.36
C SER A 127 -14.24 6.08 -1.06
N GLU A 128 -15.14 5.12 -0.79
CA GLU A 128 -15.02 4.24 0.36
C GLU A 128 -13.81 3.31 0.22
N LEU A 129 -13.56 2.81 -0.99
CA LEU A 129 -12.39 1.97 -1.29
C LEU A 129 -11.06 2.71 -1.08
N LEU A 130 -10.99 4.02 -1.38
CA LEU A 130 -9.81 4.84 -1.05
C LEU A 130 -9.55 4.90 0.46
N LEU A 131 -10.58 5.08 1.28
CA LEU A 131 -10.45 5.08 2.75
C LEU A 131 -10.11 3.68 3.29
N TYR A 132 -10.72 2.65 2.75
CA TYR A 132 -10.42 1.26 3.09
C TYR A 132 -8.94 0.94 2.79
N ASN A 133 -8.48 1.29 1.61
CA ASN A 133 -7.11 1.07 1.17
C ASN A 133 -6.09 1.83 2.04
N MET A 134 -6.36 3.10 2.35
CA MET A 134 -5.55 3.88 3.30
C MET A 134 -5.42 3.17 4.66
N ARG A 135 -6.52 2.66 5.20
CA ARG A 135 -6.53 1.91 6.46
C ARG A 135 -5.74 0.61 6.37
N HIS A 136 -5.83 -0.09 5.23
CA HIS A 136 -5.05 -1.30 4.96
C HIS A 136 -3.55 -1.01 4.97
N VAL A 137 -3.10 0.03 4.24
CA VAL A 137 -1.69 0.45 4.24
C VAL A 137 -1.23 0.84 5.64
N GLN A 138 -2.02 1.64 6.36
CA GLN A 138 -1.68 2.08 7.73
C GLN A 138 -1.61 0.90 8.71
N HIS A 139 -2.52 -0.07 8.58
CA HIS A 139 -2.54 -1.27 9.43
C HIS A 139 -1.25 -2.06 9.29
N HIS A 140 -0.83 -2.36 8.07
CA HIS A 140 0.37 -3.14 7.81
C HIS A 140 1.67 -2.36 8.07
N ALA A 141 1.71 -1.05 7.82
CA ALA A 141 2.83 -0.22 8.25
C ALA A 141 3.01 -0.26 9.78
N GLY A 142 1.91 -0.29 10.54
CA GLY A 142 1.95 -0.47 11.99
C GLY A 142 2.50 -1.84 12.40
N GLN A 143 2.13 -2.92 11.70
CA GLN A 143 2.66 -4.27 11.95
C GLN A 143 4.18 -4.35 11.64
N LEU A 144 4.63 -3.78 10.52
CA LEU A 144 6.05 -3.71 10.18
C LEU A 144 6.84 -2.94 11.26
N ASN A 145 6.31 -1.81 11.72
CA ASN A 145 6.92 -1.06 12.82
C ASN A 145 6.97 -1.86 14.14
N LEU A 146 5.96 -2.68 14.42
CA LEU A 146 5.96 -3.57 15.58
C LEU A 146 7.06 -4.63 15.45
N ILE A 147 7.21 -5.24 14.28
CA ILE A 147 8.28 -6.20 13.99
C ILE A 147 9.66 -5.56 14.21
N LEU A 148 9.89 -4.34 13.69
CA LEU A 148 11.14 -3.61 13.88
C LEU A 148 11.43 -3.39 15.37
N ARG A 149 10.45 -2.88 16.16
CA ARG A 149 10.64 -2.71 17.61
C ARG A 149 11.00 -4.00 18.34
N GLN A 150 10.36 -5.10 17.96
CA GLN A 150 10.59 -6.40 18.60
C GLN A 150 11.93 -7.04 18.20
N ARG A 151 12.45 -6.72 17.02
CA ARG A 151 13.61 -7.42 16.47
C ARG A 151 14.90 -6.61 16.56
N ILE A 152 14.82 -5.29 16.48
CA ILE A 152 15.97 -4.39 16.50
C ILE A 152 15.83 -3.23 17.52
N ASP A 153 14.82 -3.30 18.38
CA ASP A 153 14.53 -2.29 19.42
C ASP A 153 14.41 -0.86 18.87
N SER A 154 14.00 -0.72 17.62
CA SER A 154 13.86 0.57 16.92
C SER A 154 12.76 0.49 15.87
N ALA A 155 12.07 1.61 15.62
CA ALA A 155 11.17 1.77 14.50
C ALA A 155 11.03 3.25 14.14
N PRO A 156 10.69 3.57 12.87
CA PRO A 156 10.41 4.95 12.47
C PRO A 156 9.27 5.58 13.28
N GLY A 157 9.36 6.89 13.41
CA GLY A 157 8.33 7.69 14.08
C GLY A 157 7.04 7.83 13.28
N TRP A 158 6.03 8.39 13.93
CA TRP A 158 4.75 8.68 13.30
C TRP A 158 4.86 9.78 12.23
N VAL A 159 4.20 9.57 11.09
CA VAL A 159 4.04 10.58 10.04
C VAL A 159 2.63 11.17 10.13
N ALA A 160 2.53 12.42 10.58
CA ALA A 160 1.23 13.07 10.78
C ALA A 160 0.54 13.44 9.46
N GLN A 161 1.30 13.77 8.43
CA GLN A 161 0.83 14.08 7.08
C GLN A 161 1.99 13.94 6.09
N THR A 162 1.69 13.56 4.84
CA THR A 162 2.73 13.50 3.80
C THR A 162 3.25 14.88 3.44
N LYS A 163 4.52 14.94 3.05
CA LYS A 163 5.16 16.14 2.48
C LYS A 163 5.01 16.22 0.96
N HIS A 164 4.55 15.16 0.33
CA HIS A 164 4.29 15.13 -1.11
C HIS A 164 3.00 15.92 -1.40
N GLU A 165 3.06 16.88 -2.32
CA GLU A 165 1.90 17.70 -2.68
C GLU A 165 1.08 17.04 -3.80
N LEU A 166 -0.24 17.28 -3.80
CA LEU A 166 -1.06 17.10 -5.00
C LEU A 166 -0.65 18.14 -6.04
N SER A 167 -0.84 17.82 -7.32
CA SER A 167 -0.64 18.80 -8.38
C SER A 167 -1.50 20.04 -8.08
N ARG A 168 -0.92 21.23 -8.25
CA ARG A 168 -1.72 22.46 -8.16
C ARG A 168 -2.59 22.50 -9.41
N GLY A 169 -3.86 22.17 -9.24
CA GLY A 169 -4.89 22.38 -10.26
C GLY A 169 -5.14 23.87 -10.50
#